data_6a2914d775889a432d2a38cb43fb4580
#
_entry.id   6a2914d775889a432d2a38cb43fb4580
#
_cell.length_a   1.000
_cell.length_b   1.000
_cell.length_c   1.000
_cell.angle_alpha   90.00
_cell.angle_beta   90.00
_cell.angle_gamma   90.00
#
_symmetry.space_group_name_H-M   'P 1'
#
loop_
_entity.id
_entity.type
_entity.pdbx_description
1 polymer ?
#
loop_
_entity_poly.entity_id
_entity_poly.type
_entity_poly.pdbx_seq_one_letter_code
_entity_poly.pdbx_strand_id
1 'polypeptide(L)'
;MPIRVARFALDDQTPRRDLYLSQEHSLFIDGVLIPVRHLVNERSIALDDDAKRAEIIEYFCVELDMHQVIFAEGTPAETFRYGGGEIRWDNLGEYQDLYGRERNMMPAFARQCRYDGGRAETIALLRLAASRFVDVRDPIQAAYARIANRAMLRAA
;
A
#
# COMPACT_ATOMS: atom_id res chain seq x y z
N MET A 1 5.94 7.13 -10.92
CA MET A 1 5.09 8.26 -10.49
C MET A 1 4.46 7.92 -9.15
N PRO A 2 4.47 8.86 -8.19
CA PRO A 2 3.77 8.70 -6.92
C PRO A 2 2.26 8.65 -7.10
N ILE A 3 1.61 8.07 -6.11
CA ILE A 3 0.16 8.11 -5.95
C ILE A 3 -0.14 9.04 -4.79
N ARG A 4 -1.00 10.02 -5.02
CA ARG A 4 -1.55 10.90 -4.02
C ARG A 4 -2.78 10.25 -3.39
N VAL A 5 -2.75 10.08 -2.09
CA VAL A 5 -3.91 9.75 -1.25
C VAL A 5 -4.37 11.05 -0.60
N ALA A 6 -5.47 11.59 -1.06
CA ALA A 6 -5.97 12.89 -0.60
C ALA A 6 -6.33 12.86 0.89
N ARG A 7 -6.24 14.02 1.51
CA ARG A 7 -6.67 14.21 2.90
C ARG A 7 -8.06 13.62 3.14
N PHE A 8 -8.19 12.77 4.17
CA PHE A 8 -9.43 12.09 4.55
C PHE A 8 -10.01 11.16 3.48
N ALA A 9 -9.17 10.64 2.58
CA ALA A 9 -9.61 9.71 1.55
C ALA A 9 -10.08 8.37 2.11
N LEU A 10 -9.49 7.89 3.21
CA LEU A 10 -9.77 6.57 3.76
C LEU A 10 -10.93 6.59 4.75
N ASP A 11 -10.94 7.57 5.65
CA ASP A 11 -11.97 7.81 6.66
C ASP A 11 -12.05 9.30 7.06
N ASP A 12 -12.77 9.65 8.15
CA ASP A 12 -12.94 11.04 8.59
C ASP A 12 -11.70 11.65 9.25
N GLN A 13 -10.66 10.85 9.47
CA GLN A 13 -9.46 11.24 10.19
C GLN A 13 -8.17 11.03 9.39
N THR A 14 -8.21 10.16 8.36
CA THR A 14 -7.01 9.71 7.66
C THR A 14 -7.11 9.74 6.13
N PRO A 15 -6.00 10.08 5.47
CA PRO A 15 -4.81 10.74 6.03
C PRO A 15 -5.12 12.18 6.48
N ARG A 16 -4.36 12.71 7.44
CA ARG A 16 -4.56 14.08 7.98
C ARG A 16 -4.18 15.17 6.97
N ARG A 17 -3.25 14.86 6.08
CA ARG A 17 -2.83 15.68 4.93
C ARG A 17 -2.70 14.74 3.73
N ASP A 18 -2.57 15.30 2.53
CA ASP A 18 -2.29 14.51 1.34
C ASP A 18 -1.02 13.69 1.57
N LEU A 19 -1.10 12.39 1.32
CA LEU A 19 -0.03 11.43 1.50
C LEU A 19 0.42 10.94 0.12
N TYR A 20 1.73 11.00 -0.14
CA TYR A 20 2.31 10.59 -1.41
C TYR A 20 3.11 9.30 -1.21
N LEU A 21 2.78 8.29 -1.99
CA LEU A 21 3.36 6.96 -1.88
C LEU A 21 3.83 6.46 -3.24
N SER A 22 4.84 5.61 -3.26
CA SER A 22 5.15 4.83 -4.47
C SER A 22 4.02 3.83 -4.74
N GLN A 23 3.87 3.40 -5.98
CA GLN A 23 2.78 2.51 -6.39
C GLN A 23 2.78 1.17 -5.64
N GLU A 24 3.96 0.70 -5.23
CA GLU A 24 4.13 -0.58 -4.54
C GLU A 24 3.99 -0.50 -3.02
N HIS A 25 4.02 0.72 -2.43
CA HIS A 25 3.76 0.87 -1.01
C HIS A 25 2.35 0.39 -0.67
N SER A 26 2.23 -0.39 0.41
CA SER A 26 0.93 -0.89 0.84
C SER A 26 0.41 -0.11 2.03
N LEU A 27 -0.91 0.06 2.04
CA LEU A 27 -1.66 0.52 3.19
C LEU A 27 -2.23 -0.70 3.93
N PHE A 28 -2.22 -0.64 5.26
CA PHE A 28 -2.84 -1.68 6.09
C PHE A 28 -4.31 -1.33 6.31
N ILE A 29 -5.19 -2.09 5.64
CA ILE A 29 -6.63 -1.84 5.63
C ILE A 29 -7.33 -3.17 5.94
N ASP A 30 -8.22 -3.17 6.94
CA ASP A 30 -9.04 -4.33 7.32
C ASP A 30 -8.22 -5.63 7.53
N GLY A 31 -7.04 -5.49 8.16
CA GLY A 31 -6.20 -6.64 8.50
C GLY A 31 -5.29 -7.15 7.37
N VAL A 32 -5.25 -6.49 6.23
CA VAL A 32 -4.41 -6.86 5.08
C VAL A 32 -3.61 -5.68 4.55
N LEU A 33 -2.48 -5.97 3.92
CA LEU A 33 -1.64 -5.00 3.21
C LEU A 33 -2.10 -4.92 1.75
N ILE A 34 -2.53 -3.75 1.31
CA ILE A 34 -3.01 -3.50 -0.05
C ILE A 34 -2.08 -2.47 -0.72
N PRO A 35 -1.36 -2.83 -1.79
CA PRO A 35 -0.59 -1.87 -2.57
C PRO A 35 -1.48 -0.73 -3.05
N VAL A 36 -1.03 0.51 -2.84
CA VAL A 36 -1.85 1.70 -3.08
C VAL A 36 -2.31 1.84 -4.53
N ARG A 37 -1.57 1.27 -5.49
CA ARG A 37 -1.98 1.24 -6.92
C ARG A 37 -3.33 0.56 -7.14
N HIS A 38 -3.73 -0.39 -6.28
CA HIS A 38 -5.00 -1.09 -6.39
C HIS A 38 -6.19 -0.29 -5.81
N LEU A 39 -5.91 0.84 -5.17
CA LEU A 39 -6.90 1.73 -4.58
C LEU A 39 -7.13 3.01 -5.42
N VAL A 40 -6.40 3.17 -6.52
CA VAL A 40 -6.55 4.32 -7.43
C VAL A 40 -7.97 4.39 -7.97
N ASN A 41 -8.65 5.51 -7.73
CA ASN A 41 -10.03 5.77 -8.11
C ASN A 41 -10.20 7.10 -8.88
N GLU A 42 -9.08 7.70 -9.30
CA GLU A 42 -8.98 8.96 -10.08
C GLU A 42 -9.66 10.18 -9.42
N ARG A 43 -9.95 10.08 -8.11
CA ARG A 43 -10.59 11.16 -7.34
C ARG A 43 -9.83 11.44 -6.05
N SER A 44 -10.04 10.60 -5.03
CA SER A 44 -9.38 10.75 -3.74
C SER A 44 -8.05 10.00 -3.66
N ILE A 45 -7.84 9.03 -4.51
CA ILE A 45 -6.56 8.33 -4.71
C ILE A 45 -6.28 8.33 -6.21
N ALA A 46 -5.23 9.01 -6.62
CA ALA A 46 -4.88 9.22 -8.03
C ALA A 46 -3.36 9.29 -8.24
N LEU A 47 -2.92 9.06 -9.46
CA LEU A 47 -1.56 9.38 -9.85
C LEU A 47 -1.32 10.89 -9.69
N ASP A 48 -0.16 11.25 -9.17
CA ASP A 48 0.20 12.65 -8.99
C ASP A 48 0.75 13.21 -10.31
N ASP A 49 -0.10 13.92 -11.04
CA ASP A 49 0.26 14.55 -12.31
C ASP A 49 1.28 15.69 -12.16
N ASP A 50 1.33 16.36 -11.01
CA ASP A 50 2.31 17.41 -10.74
C ASP A 50 3.73 16.83 -10.62
N ALA A 51 3.86 15.60 -10.18
CA ALA A 51 5.14 14.89 -10.15
C ALA A 51 5.76 14.67 -11.54
N LYS A 52 4.97 14.74 -12.62
CA LYS A 52 5.50 14.70 -14.01
C LYS A 52 6.40 15.89 -14.34
N ARG A 53 6.28 16.98 -13.60
CA ARG A 53 7.06 18.21 -13.79
C ARG A 53 8.30 18.25 -12.91
N ALA A 54 8.43 17.33 -11.95
CA ALA A 54 9.59 17.25 -11.08
C ALA A 54 10.75 16.58 -11.83
N GLU A 55 11.95 17.17 -11.74
CA GLU A 55 13.16 16.56 -12.29
C GLU A 55 13.59 15.33 -11.48
N ILE A 56 13.35 15.34 -10.17
CA ILE A 56 13.71 14.27 -9.24
C ILE A 56 12.54 14.04 -8.30
N ILE A 57 12.22 12.76 -8.04
CA ILE A 57 11.26 12.33 -7.04
C ILE A 57 12.00 11.45 -6.04
N GLU A 58 12.07 11.90 -4.81
CA GLU A 58 12.68 11.14 -3.71
C GLU A 58 11.62 10.31 -2.99
N TYR A 59 11.93 9.04 -2.77
CA TYR A 59 11.12 8.14 -1.96
C TYR A 59 11.90 7.72 -0.72
N PHE A 60 11.24 7.79 0.43
CA PHE A 60 11.80 7.37 1.70
C PHE A 60 11.23 6.02 2.10
N CYS A 61 12.11 5.07 2.42
CA CYS A 61 11.73 3.78 2.97
C CYS A 61 12.14 3.73 4.44
N VAL A 62 11.17 3.45 5.31
CA VAL A 62 11.44 3.24 6.74
C VAL A 62 11.62 1.74 6.98
N GLU A 63 12.78 1.34 7.47
CA GLU A 63 13.07 -0.02 7.89
C GLU A 63 13.07 -0.12 9.41
N LEU A 64 12.49 -1.18 9.93
CA LEU A 64 12.49 -1.54 11.35
C LEU A 64 13.11 -2.93 11.49
N ASP A 65 13.40 -3.34 12.72
CA ASP A 65 13.95 -4.69 13.01
C ASP A 65 13.04 -5.82 12.53
N MET A 66 11.74 -5.54 12.45
CA MET A 66 10.73 -6.44 11.90
C MET A 66 9.81 -5.68 10.95
N HIS A 67 9.25 -6.38 9.96
CA HIS A 67 8.23 -5.82 9.09
C HIS A 67 6.98 -5.48 9.90
N GLN A 68 6.56 -4.22 9.87
CA GLN A 68 5.41 -3.71 10.62
C GLN A 68 4.69 -2.61 9.84
N VAL A 69 3.80 -1.90 10.50
CA VAL A 69 3.16 -0.70 9.99
C VAL A 69 3.58 0.51 10.83
N ILE A 70 3.71 1.65 10.15
CA ILE A 70 3.89 2.97 10.75
C ILE A 70 2.70 3.84 10.39
N PHE A 71 2.52 4.94 11.10
CA PHE A 71 1.42 5.87 10.82
C PHE A 71 1.93 7.08 10.03
N ALA A 72 1.75 7.02 8.71
CA ALA A 72 2.02 8.14 7.82
C ALA A 72 0.77 9.03 7.71
N GLU A 73 0.85 10.26 8.21
CA GLU A 73 -0.29 11.18 8.32
C GLU A 73 -1.52 10.55 9.03
N GLY A 74 -1.26 9.67 10.00
CA GLY A 74 -2.27 8.91 10.72
C GLY A 74 -2.74 7.63 10.01
N THR A 75 -2.30 7.40 8.78
CA THR A 75 -2.68 6.23 7.97
C THR A 75 -1.68 5.10 8.20
N PRO A 76 -2.13 3.88 8.51
CA PRO A 76 -1.25 2.73 8.65
C PRO A 76 -0.63 2.34 7.30
N ALA A 77 0.67 2.53 7.16
CA ALA A 77 1.45 2.19 5.96
C ALA A 77 2.52 1.14 6.31
N GLU A 78 2.83 0.25 5.38
CA GLU A 78 3.86 -0.76 5.60
C GLU A 78 5.24 -0.14 5.73
N THR A 79 6.11 -0.76 6.56
CA THR A 79 7.54 -0.49 6.58
C THR A 79 8.23 -1.26 5.47
N PHE A 80 9.50 -0.92 5.19
CA PHE A 80 10.27 -1.70 4.23
C PHE A 80 10.42 -3.14 4.73
N ARG A 81 10.24 -4.09 3.81
CA ARG A 81 10.44 -5.52 4.05
C ARG A 81 11.46 -6.08 3.08
N TYR A 82 12.60 -6.54 3.61
CA TYR A 82 13.54 -7.25 2.79
C TYR A 82 13.00 -8.64 2.44
N GLY A 83 12.73 -8.86 1.16
CA GLY A 83 12.23 -10.13 0.61
C GLY A 83 13.25 -10.89 -0.22
N GLY A 84 14.54 -10.51 -0.15
CA GLY A 84 15.60 -11.01 -1.02
C GLY A 84 15.70 -10.19 -2.32
N GLY A 85 16.87 -10.23 -2.94
CA GLY A 85 17.15 -9.50 -4.18
C GLY A 85 18.04 -8.28 -4.01
N GLU A 86 18.30 -7.60 -5.12
CA GLU A 86 19.14 -6.41 -5.15
C GLU A 86 18.39 -5.20 -4.60
N ILE A 87 19.04 -4.46 -3.72
CA ILE A 87 18.54 -3.19 -3.19
C ILE A 87 19.31 -2.07 -3.84
N ARG A 88 18.59 -1.06 -4.33
CA ARG A 88 19.15 0.14 -4.94
C ARG A 88 18.65 1.36 -4.19
N TRP A 89 19.38 1.75 -3.15
CA TRP A 89 19.16 2.99 -2.41
C TRP A 89 20.37 3.89 -2.57
N ASP A 90 20.14 5.19 -2.63
CA ASP A 90 21.21 6.16 -2.75
C ASP A 90 22.15 6.14 -1.55
N ASN A 91 21.62 5.86 -0.36
CA ASN A 91 22.38 5.75 0.89
C ASN A 91 22.73 4.30 1.28
N LEU A 92 22.72 3.35 0.35
CA LEU A 92 22.99 1.94 0.65
C LEU A 92 24.38 1.72 1.28
N GLY A 93 25.39 2.47 0.82
CA GLY A 93 26.75 2.40 1.38
C GLY A 93 26.76 2.77 2.86
N GLU A 94 26.23 3.93 3.20
CA GLU A 94 26.11 4.40 4.58
C GLU A 94 25.31 3.42 5.46
N TYR A 95 24.22 2.91 4.93
CA TYR A 95 23.42 1.89 5.62
C TYR A 95 24.25 0.63 5.94
N GLN A 96 25.03 0.14 4.97
CA GLN A 96 25.87 -1.05 5.15
C GLN A 96 27.02 -0.84 6.15
N ASP A 97 27.56 0.37 6.21
CA ASP A 97 28.59 0.73 7.17
C ASP A 97 28.05 0.77 8.62
N LEU A 98 26.80 1.18 8.79
CA LEU A 98 26.13 1.27 10.10
C LEU A 98 25.57 -0.09 10.58
N TYR A 99 24.97 -0.85 9.68
CA TYR A 99 24.18 -2.06 10.04
C TYR A 99 24.74 -3.36 9.47
N GLY A 100 25.85 -3.29 8.70
CA GLY A 100 26.43 -4.45 8.03
C GLY A 100 25.76 -4.79 6.70
N ARG A 101 26.37 -5.73 5.99
CA ARG A 101 25.91 -6.14 4.63
C ARG A 101 24.92 -7.29 4.65
N GLU A 102 24.93 -8.09 5.73
CA GLU A 102 24.05 -9.25 5.84
C GLU A 102 22.63 -8.81 6.20
N ARG A 103 21.67 -9.32 5.45
CA ARG A 103 20.26 -9.09 5.69
C ARG A 103 19.49 -10.39 5.73
N ASN A 104 18.72 -10.55 6.77
CA ASN A 104 17.80 -11.67 6.89
C ASN A 104 16.46 -11.35 6.23
N MET A 105 15.85 -12.36 5.61
CA MET A 105 14.48 -12.22 5.11
C MET A 105 13.53 -11.96 6.28
N MET A 106 12.73 -10.93 6.15
CA MET A 106 11.74 -10.57 7.16
C MET A 106 10.40 -11.26 6.87
N PRO A 107 9.80 -11.96 7.85
CA PRO A 107 8.43 -12.45 7.70
C PRO A 107 7.47 -11.25 7.51
N ALA A 108 6.43 -11.44 6.72
CA ALA A 108 5.43 -10.40 6.53
C ALA A 108 4.62 -10.19 7.81
N PHE A 109 4.39 -8.94 8.21
CA PHE A 109 3.53 -8.55 9.33
C PHE A 109 2.09 -9.01 9.14
N ALA A 110 1.58 -8.86 7.91
CA ALA A 110 0.23 -9.22 7.54
C ALA A 110 0.19 -9.76 6.11
N ARG A 111 -0.93 -10.40 5.76
CA ARG A 111 -1.16 -10.89 4.39
C ARG A 111 -1.14 -9.73 3.41
N GLN A 112 -0.29 -9.82 2.39
CA GLN A 112 -0.28 -8.88 1.28
C GLN A 112 -1.27 -9.34 0.20
N CYS A 113 -2.22 -8.47 -0.13
CA CYS A 113 -3.17 -8.71 -1.21
C CYS A 113 -2.61 -8.11 -2.51
N ARG A 114 -2.39 -8.96 -3.51
CA ARG A 114 -1.99 -8.56 -4.86
C ARG A 114 -2.91 -9.24 -5.85
N TYR A 115 -3.17 -8.58 -6.97
CA TYR A 115 -3.78 -9.24 -8.12
C TYR A 115 -2.70 -10.06 -8.85
N ASP A 116 -2.51 -11.31 -8.42
CA ASP A 116 -1.60 -12.25 -9.05
C ASP A 116 -2.41 -13.18 -9.97
N GLY A 117 -2.53 -12.85 -11.25
CA GLY A 117 -2.97 -13.71 -12.37
C GLY A 117 -3.83 -14.94 -12.03
N GLY A 118 -3.54 -16.11 -12.59
CA GLY A 118 -4.39 -17.32 -12.47
C GLY A 118 -4.69 -17.86 -11.06
N ARG A 119 -3.95 -17.46 -10.02
CA ARG A 119 -4.33 -17.73 -8.61
C ARG A 119 -5.58 -16.97 -8.18
N ALA A 120 -5.82 -15.78 -8.74
CA ALA A 120 -6.99 -14.98 -8.42
C ALA A 120 -8.28 -15.67 -8.87
N GLU A 121 -8.28 -16.34 -10.03
CA GLU A 121 -9.43 -17.07 -10.55
C GLU A 121 -9.80 -18.28 -9.68
N THR A 122 -8.81 -19.07 -9.26
CA THR A 122 -9.05 -20.23 -8.38
C THR A 122 -9.60 -19.80 -7.02
N ILE A 123 -9.05 -18.71 -6.46
CA ILE A 123 -9.53 -18.14 -5.20
C ILE A 123 -10.94 -17.55 -5.38
N ALA A 124 -11.25 -16.93 -6.51
CA ALA A 124 -12.58 -16.40 -6.81
C ALA A 124 -13.63 -17.53 -6.88
N LEU A 125 -13.31 -18.66 -7.50
CA LEU A 125 -14.19 -19.83 -7.57
C LEU A 125 -14.43 -20.44 -6.17
N LEU A 126 -13.38 -20.58 -5.35
CA LEU A 126 -13.50 -21.05 -3.98
C LEU A 126 -14.35 -20.09 -3.10
N ARG A 127 -14.18 -18.80 -3.30
CA ARG A 127 -14.99 -17.76 -2.65
C ARG A 127 -16.45 -17.85 -3.06
N LEU A 128 -16.73 -18.05 -4.36
CA LEU A 128 -18.09 -18.22 -4.85
C LEU A 128 -18.78 -19.44 -4.22
N ALA A 129 -18.07 -20.54 -4.07
CA ALA A 129 -18.60 -21.75 -3.41
C ALA A 129 -18.85 -21.52 -1.90
N ALA A 130 -18.05 -20.70 -1.24
CA ALA A 130 -18.16 -20.38 0.19
C ALA A 130 -19.08 -19.19 0.49
N SER A 131 -19.58 -18.46 -0.51
CA SER A 131 -20.32 -17.20 -0.38
C SER A 131 -21.62 -17.30 0.41
N ARG A 132 -22.17 -18.50 0.58
CA ARG A 132 -23.37 -18.76 1.40
C ARG A 132 -23.10 -18.78 2.90
N PHE A 133 -21.83 -18.86 3.32
CA PHE A 133 -21.46 -19.11 4.72
C PHE A 133 -20.50 -18.06 5.29
N VAL A 134 -19.78 -17.33 4.46
CA VAL A 134 -18.76 -16.35 4.88
C VAL A 134 -18.80 -15.15 3.94
N ASP A 135 -18.54 -13.95 4.46
CA ASP A 135 -18.31 -12.77 3.61
C ASP A 135 -16.98 -12.94 2.86
N VAL A 136 -17.09 -13.32 1.58
CA VAL A 136 -15.99 -13.72 0.72
C VAL A 136 -15.55 -12.62 -0.25
N ARG A 137 -15.96 -11.35 0.03
CA ARG A 137 -15.52 -10.22 -0.80
C ARG A 137 -14.01 -10.15 -0.86
N ASP A 138 -13.50 -9.84 -2.04
CA ASP A 138 -12.07 -9.56 -2.20
C ASP A 138 -11.72 -8.32 -1.36
N PRO A 139 -10.75 -8.42 -0.43
CA PRO A 139 -10.35 -7.28 0.40
C PRO A 139 -9.98 -6.03 -0.40
N ILE A 140 -9.35 -6.19 -1.57
CA ILE A 140 -9.01 -5.07 -2.45
C ILE A 140 -10.29 -4.41 -2.97
N GLN A 141 -11.23 -5.20 -3.51
CA GLN A 141 -12.48 -4.67 -4.05
C GLN A 141 -13.34 -4.03 -2.96
N ALA A 142 -13.39 -4.62 -1.76
CA ALA A 142 -14.13 -4.07 -0.63
C ALA A 142 -13.55 -2.72 -0.19
N ALA A 143 -12.22 -2.62 -0.05
CA ALA A 143 -11.53 -1.38 0.28
C ALA A 143 -11.71 -0.32 -0.82
N TYR A 144 -11.50 -0.70 -2.08
CA TYR A 144 -11.70 0.19 -3.23
C TYR A 144 -13.12 0.76 -3.27
N ALA A 145 -14.14 -0.09 -3.18
CA ALA A 145 -15.54 0.34 -3.25
C ALA A 145 -15.89 1.32 -2.12
N ARG A 146 -15.44 1.05 -0.89
CA ARG A 146 -15.64 1.94 0.26
C ARG A 146 -14.99 3.31 0.03
N ILE A 147 -13.75 3.34 -0.42
CA ILE A 147 -12.98 4.57 -0.67
C ILE A 147 -13.59 5.35 -1.84
N ALA A 148 -13.96 4.69 -2.93
CA ALA A 148 -14.57 5.32 -4.09
C ALA A 148 -15.96 5.93 -3.76
N ASN A 149 -16.79 5.21 -3.03
CA ASN A 149 -18.09 5.72 -2.56
C ASN A 149 -17.92 6.95 -1.67
N ARG A 150 -16.94 6.90 -0.76
CA ARG A 150 -16.60 8.05 0.09
C ARG A 150 -16.18 9.27 -0.73
N ALA A 151 -15.35 9.08 -1.76
CA ALA A 151 -14.92 10.15 -2.65
C ALA A 151 -16.09 10.79 -3.40
N MET A 152 -17.11 10.01 -3.77
CA MET A 152 -18.32 10.53 -4.39
C MET A 152 -19.14 11.39 -3.42
N LEU A 153 -19.36 10.92 -2.20
CA LEU A 153 -20.14 11.63 -1.18
C LEU A 153 -19.51 12.95 -0.73
N ARG A 154 -18.19 13.06 -0.81
CA ARG A 154 -17.48 14.30 -0.44
C ARG A 154 -17.38 15.32 -1.57
N ALA A 155 -17.66 14.92 -2.78
CA ALA A 155 -17.69 15.81 -3.95
C ALA A 155 -19.07 16.40 -4.25
N ALA A 156 -20.13 15.89 -3.59
CA ALA A 156 -21.50 16.37 -3.65
C ALA A 156 -21.76 17.45 -2.60
#